data_e9bd557a9758bd8d769ca04111b54d91
#
_entry.id   e9bd557a9758bd8d769ca04111b54d91
#
_cell.length_a   1.000
_cell.length_b   1.000
_cell.length_c   1.000
_cell.angle_alpha   90.00
_cell.angle_beta   90.00
_cell.angle_gamma   90.00
#
_symmetry.space_group_name_H-M   'P 1'
#
loop_
_entity.id
_entity.type
_entity.pdbx_description
1 polymer ?
#
loop_
_entity_poly.entity_id
_entity_poly.type
_entity_poly.pdbx_seq_one_letter_code
_entity_poly.pdbx_strand_id
1 'polypeptide(L)'
;GVYLTNSLEEAHDFDNLPLFTQWLADESLAASEVKRQAPVMVVLGNPPYSGHSANKGEWMKHLLRGTDTSDHGALTGNYFAVDGKPLGERNPKWLNDDYVKFIRFAQWRIERTGHGVLAFVTNHGYLDNPTFRGMRQSLMQSFDEIYLLDLHGNSKKKEKTPTGGKDENVFDIQQGVAIGIFVRKPGVKRWTGDMAKVWNADLYGGRRDKYTTLNA
;
A
#
# COMPACT_ATOMS: atom_id res chain seq x y z
N GLY A 1 -16.82 10.43 -11.79
CA GLY A 1 -15.93 10.48 -12.95
C GLY A 1 -14.85 9.41 -12.91
N VAL A 2 -14.25 9.15 -14.05
CA VAL A 2 -13.06 8.30 -14.16
C VAL A 2 -11.94 9.20 -14.67
N TYR A 3 -10.80 9.21 -13.98
CA TYR A 3 -9.66 10.08 -14.29
C TYR A 3 -8.40 9.25 -14.47
N LEU A 4 -7.64 9.51 -15.53
CA LEU A 4 -6.33 8.92 -15.74
C LEU A 4 -5.27 9.77 -15.04
N THR A 5 -4.59 9.21 -14.05
CA THR A 5 -3.56 9.94 -13.29
C THR A 5 -2.55 8.98 -12.65
N ASN A 6 -1.32 9.46 -12.43
CA ASN A 6 -0.36 8.74 -11.59
C ASN A 6 -0.66 9.02 -10.10
N SER A 7 -1.17 8.03 -9.39
CA SER A 7 -1.51 8.17 -7.96
C SER A 7 -0.29 8.39 -7.06
N LEU A 8 0.91 8.09 -7.54
CA LEU A 8 2.17 8.24 -6.79
C LEU A 8 2.85 9.60 -7.02
N GLU A 9 2.20 10.50 -7.75
CA GLU A 9 2.62 11.88 -7.93
C GLU A 9 1.74 12.83 -7.13
N GLU A 10 2.34 13.92 -6.66
CA GLU A 10 1.61 15.00 -6.02
C GLU A 10 0.61 15.62 -7.00
N ALA A 11 -0.45 16.22 -6.47
CA ALA A 11 -1.38 17.01 -7.27
C ALA A 11 -0.67 18.28 -7.78
N HIS A 12 -0.67 18.47 -9.09
CA HIS A 12 -0.04 19.64 -9.73
C HIS A 12 -1.05 20.71 -10.07
N ASP A 13 -0.61 21.98 -9.99
CA ASP A 13 -1.28 23.13 -10.62
C ASP A 13 -0.63 23.33 -12.00
N PHE A 14 -1.47 23.34 -13.03
CA PHE A 14 -1.02 23.55 -14.42
C PHE A 14 -1.31 25.00 -14.82
N ASP A 15 -0.48 25.94 -14.37
CA ASP A 15 -0.51 27.30 -14.84
C ASP A 15 0.22 27.41 -16.20
N ASN A 16 -0.46 27.94 -17.23
CA ASN A 16 0.11 28.26 -18.55
C ASN A 16 0.39 27.11 -19.54
N LEU A 17 -0.57 26.20 -19.74
CA LEU A 17 -0.47 25.23 -20.84
C LEU A 17 -0.93 25.80 -22.19
N PRO A 18 -0.31 25.37 -23.33
CA PRO A 18 -0.75 25.76 -24.67
C PRO A 18 -2.20 25.36 -24.96
N LEU A 19 -2.93 26.17 -25.75
CA LEU A 19 -4.36 25.99 -26.06
C LEU A 19 -4.73 24.61 -26.63
N PHE A 20 -3.83 23.95 -27.37
CA PHE A 20 -4.10 22.62 -27.96
C PHE A 20 -3.99 21.45 -26.98
N THR A 21 -3.49 21.68 -25.75
CA THR A 21 -3.42 20.68 -24.67
C THR A 21 -4.48 20.89 -23.58
N GLN A 22 -5.40 21.84 -23.80
CA GLN A 22 -6.40 22.24 -22.79
C GLN A 22 -7.25 21.06 -22.27
N TRP A 23 -7.72 20.18 -23.16
CA TRP A 23 -8.53 19.03 -22.73
C TRP A 23 -7.75 18.03 -21.84
N LEU A 24 -6.46 17.83 -22.10
CA LEU A 24 -5.55 17.06 -21.24
C LEU A 24 -5.30 17.77 -19.92
N ALA A 25 -5.21 19.10 -19.96
CA ALA A 25 -5.08 19.95 -18.80
C ALA A 25 -6.33 19.89 -17.91
N ASP A 26 -7.52 19.96 -18.51
CA ASP A 26 -8.78 19.91 -17.78
C ASP A 26 -8.96 18.55 -17.06
N GLU A 27 -8.63 17.43 -17.70
CA GLU A 27 -8.66 16.11 -17.06
C GLU A 27 -7.64 16.01 -15.92
N SER A 28 -6.44 16.51 -16.14
CA SER A 28 -5.36 16.50 -15.15
C SER A 28 -5.67 17.43 -13.96
N LEU A 29 -6.27 18.58 -14.21
CA LEU A 29 -6.75 19.51 -13.16
C LEU A 29 -7.86 18.85 -12.34
N ALA A 30 -8.86 18.24 -12.99
CA ALA A 30 -9.93 17.55 -12.32
C ALA A 30 -9.40 16.37 -11.49
N ALA A 31 -8.44 15.60 -12.00
CA ALA A 31 -7.78 14.53 -11.25
C ALA A 31 -6.99 15.09 -10.05
N SER A 32 -6.32 16.23 -10.21
CA SER A 32 -5.57 16.90 -9.15
C SER A 32 -6.49 17.44 -8.06
N GLU A 33 -7.65 17.97 -8.43
CA GLU A 33 -8.67 18.42 -7.49
C GLU A 33 -9.23 17.26 -6.67
N VAL A 34 -9.54 16.13 -7.31
CA VAL A 34 -9.95 14.90 -6.61
C VAL A 34 -8.85 14.41 -5.68
N LYS A 35 -7.59 14.45 -6.10
CA LYS A 35 -6.45 14.11 -5.23
C LYS A 35 -6.36 15.01 -3.99
N ARG A 36 -6.69 16.29 -4.13
CA ARG A 36 -6.60 17.26 -3.02
C ARG A 36 -7.81 17.22 -2.08
N GLN A 37 -9.01 17.17 -2.63
CA GLN A 37 -10.24 17.52 -1.89
C GLN A 37 -11.17 16.35 -1.63
N ALA A 38 -11.24 15.35 -2.53
CA ALA A 38 -12.24 14.30 -2.38
C ALA A 38 -11.94 13.39 -1.18
N PRO A 39 -12.92 13.14 -0.30
CA PRO A 39 -12.78 12.12 0.74
C PRO A 39 -12.72 10.74 0.08
N VAL A 40 -11.60 10.03 0.22
CA VAL A 40 -11.44 8.67 -0.30
C VAL A 40 -11.61 7.69 0.83
N MET A 41 -12.71 6.95 0.81
CA MET A 41 -13.06 5.96 1.84
C MET A 41 -12.71 4.53 1.45
N VAL A 42 -12.52 4.27 0.16
CA VAL A 42 -12.16 2.93 -0.32
C VAL A 42 -11.03 3.05 -1.34
N VAL A 43 -9.95 2.33 -1.08
CA VAL A 43 -8.84 2.15 -2.03
C VAL A 43 -8.65 0.66 -2.22
N LEU A 44 -8.88 0.19 -3.44
CA LEU A 44 -8.68 -1.22 -3.76
C LEU A 44 -7.92 -1.39 -5.07
N GLY A 45 -7.18 -2.50 -5.20
CA GLY A 45 -6.44 -2.77 -6.41
C GLY A 45 -5.38 -3.86 -6.29
N ASN A 46 -4.64 -3.99 -7.38
CA ASN A 46 -3.48 -4.86 -7.50
C ASN A 46 -2.31 -4.01 -8.03
N PRO A 47 -1.61 -3.28 -7.15
CA PRO A 47 -0.51 -2.42 -7.56
C PRO A 47 0.67 -3.25 -8.10
N PRO A 48 1.50 -2.69 -9.00
CA PRO A 48 2.68 -3.38 -9.51
C PRO A 48 3.70 -3.64 -8.40
N TYR A 49 4.35 -4.81 -8.43
CA TYR A 49 5.45 -5.20 -7.52
C TYR A 49 6.65 -5.68 -8.32
N SER A 50 7.31 -4.71 -8.96
CA SER A 50 8.41 -4.93 -9.90
C SER A 50 9.79 -4.97 -9.24
N GLY A 51 9.91 -4.57 -7.98
CA GLY A 51 11.19 -4.43 -7.28
C GLY A 51 12.01 -3.20 -7.73
N HIS A 52 11.61 -2.53 -8.81
CA HIS A 52 12.27 -1.35 -9.36
C HIS A 52 11.23 -0.31 -9.73
N SER A 53 11.11 0.71 -8.90
CA SER A 53 10.14 1.79 -9.11
C SER A 53 10.69 2.88 -10.02
N ALA A 54 9.90 3.31 -11.00
CA ALA A 54 10.12 4.54 -11.76
C ALA A 54 9.63 5.78 -10.99
N ASN A 55 8.75 5.60 -10.01
CA ASN A 55 8.15 6.68 -9.21
C ASN A 55 9.15 7.16 -8.13
N LYS A 56 10.00 8.12 -8.48
CA LYS A 56 11.09 8.64 -7.61
C LYS A 56 10.83 10.04 -7.09
N GLY A 57 9.59 10.55 -7.21
CA GLY A 57 9.20 11.90 -6.77
C GLY A 57 9.52 12.17 -5.29
N GLU A 58 9.93 13.38 -4.98
CA GLU A 58 10.28 13.78 -3.60
C GLU A 58 9.08 13.68 -2.67
N TRP A 59 7.90 14.08 -3.11
CA TRP A 59 6.67 13.95 -2.33
C TRP A 59 6.46 12.53 -1.79
N MET A 60 6.60 11.50 -2.65
CA MET A 60 6.45 10.11 -2.22
C MET A 60 7.55 9.67 -1.25
N LYS A 61 8.78 10.19 -1.40
CA LYS A 61 9.87 9.92 -0.45
C LYS A 61 9.57 10.52 0.92
N HIS A 62 9.05 11.75 0.95
CA HIS A 62 8.61 12.42 2.19
C HIS A 62 7.45 11.67 2.83
N LEU A 63 6.49 11.23 2.02
CA LEU A 63 5.33 10.46 2.49
C LEU A 63 5.75 9.13 3.15
N LEU A 64 6.70 8.39 2.55
CA LEU A 64 7.24 7.14 3.10
C LEU A 64 8.01 7.36 4.41
N ARG A 65 8.61 8.53 4.61
CA ARG A 65 9.39 8.88 5.81
C ARG A 65 8.59 9.61 6.87
N GLY A 66 7.33 9.94 6.61
CA GLY A 66 6.52 10.74 7.51
C GLY A 66 7.02 12.17 7.71
N THR A 67 7.71 12.73 6.71
CA THR A 67 8.31 14.08 6.77
C THR A 67 7.57 15.10 5.88
N ASP A 68 6.53 14.69 5.18
CA ASP A 68 5.71 15.61 4.41
C ASP A 68 4.85 16.46 5.37
N THR A 69 5.10 17.75 5.34
CA THR A 69 4.38 18.75 6.15
C THR A 69 3.43 19.59 5.30
N SER A 70 3.35 19.34 3.99
CA SER A 70 2.60 20.17 3.05
C SER A 70 1.08 20.13 3.26
N ASP A 71 0.59 19.16 4.06
CA ASP A 71 -0.82 18.86 4.15
C ASP A 71 -1.29 18.68 5.61
N HIS A 72 -1.70 19.78 6.23
CA HIS A 72 -2.59 19.88 7.40
C HIS A 72 -2.35 18.93 8.59
N GLY A 73 -1.14 18.62 8.95
CA GLY A 73 -0.84 17.90 10.19
C GLY A 73 0.33 16.93 10.07
N ALA A 74 0.93 16.61 11.20
CA ALA A 74 2.05 15.68 11.26
C ALA A 74 1.65 14.32 10.67
N LEU A 75 2.31 13.88 9.61
CA LEU A 75 2.16 12.55 9.08
C LEU A 75 2.68 11.54 10.11
N THR A 76 1.82 10.64 10.51
CA THR A 76 2.15 9.63 11.52
C THR A 76 2.89 8.42 10.98
N GLY A 77 2.87 8.22 9.65
CA GLY A 77 3.39 7.01 9.02
C GLY A 77 4.84 7.13 8.57
N ASN A 78 5.77 6.51 9.28
CA ASN A 78 7.17 6.40 8.87
C ASN A 78 7.53 4.92 8.66
N TYR A 79 7.78 4.53 7.41
CA TYR A 79 8.16 3.17 7.06
C TYR A 79 9.64 2.86 7.31
N PHE A 80 10.46 3.90 7.53
CA PHE A 80 11.90 3.81 7.76
C PHE A 80 12.31 3.89 9.24
N ALA A 81 11.33 3.86 10.14
CA ALA A 81 11.57 3.88 11.58
C ALA A 81 10.67 2.89 12.32
N VAL A 82 11.12 2.44 13.47
CA VAL A 82 10.36 1.64 14.45
C VAL A 82 10.60 2.24 15.83
N ASP A 83 9.54 2.45 16.60
CA ASP A 83 9.59 3.06 17.95
C ASP A 83 10.35 4.39 17.96
N GLY A 84 10.17 5.19 16.92
CA GLY A 84 10.84 6.48 16.75
C GLY A 84 12.32 6.39 16.37
N LYS A 85 12.87 5.19 16.21
CA LYS A 85 14.28 4.97 15.85
C LYS A 85 14.41 4.52 14.38
N PRO A 86 15.42 5.01 13.65
CA PRO A 86 15.70 4.54 12.30
C PRO A 86 15.88 3.02 12.25
N LEU A 87 15.44 2.39 11.16
CA LEU A 87 15.54 0.93 10.97
C LEU A 87 16.97 0.39 11.08
N GLY A 88 18.00 1.20 10.80
CA GLY A 88 19.39 0.73 10.76
C GLY A 88 19.71 -0.17 9.56
N GLU A 89 18.80 -0.31 8.62
CA GLU A 89 19.01 -1.09 7.40
C GLU A 89 20.03 -0.41 6.48
N ARG A 90 21.07 -1.14 6.06
CA ARG A 90 22.09 -0.60 5.15
C ARG A 90 21.54 -0.34 3.76
N ASN A 91 20.58 -1.14 3.30
CA ASN A 91 19.97 -1.00 1.98
C ASN A 91 18.47 -1.32 2.00
N PRO A 92 17.63 -0.37 2.43
CA PRO A 92 16.18 -0.56 2.51
C PRO A 92 15.49 -0.43 1.15
N LYS A 93 16.12 -0.89 0.06
CA LYS A 93 15.63 -0.72 -1.32
C LYS A 93 14.19 -1.25 -1.53
N TRP A 94 13.83 -2.28 -0.81
CA TRP A 94 12.50 -2.91 -0.92
C TRP A 94 11.37 -2.00 -0.42
N LEU A 95 11.65 -1.05 0.49
CA LEU A 95 10.69 -0.04 0.91
C LEU A 95 10.37 0.98 -0.20
N ASN A 96 11.14 0.99 -1.29
CA ASN A 96 10.91 1.83 -2.45
C ASN A 96 10.21 1.09 -3.61
N ASP A 97 9.75 -0.14 -3.42
CA ASP A 97 8.95 -0.85 -4.41
C ASP A 97 7.59 -0.16 -4.60
N ASP A 98 7.03 -0.21 -5.80
CA ASP A 98 5.79 0.48 -6.13
C ASP A 98 4.62 0.03 -5.26
N TYR A 99 4.46 -1.28 -4.99
CA TYR A 99 3.37 -1.72 -4.13
C TYR A 99 3.43 -1.12 -2.70
N VAL A 100 4.63 -0.90 -2.16
CA VAL A 100 4.84 -0.25 -0.86
C VAL A 100 4.38 1.20 -0.91
N LYS A 101 4.72 1.90 -1.99
CA LYS A 101 4.29 3.28 -2.23
C LYS A 101 2.79 3.40 -2.38
N PHE A 102 2.17 2.47 -3.11
CA PHE A 102 0.71 2.42 -3.24
C PHE A 102 0.01 2.17 -1.90
N ILE A 103 0.54 1.25 -1.06
CA ILE A 103 0.02 1.05 0.29
C ILE A 103 0.17 2.34 1.12
N ARG A 104 1.32 3.01 1.05
CA ARG A 104 1.53 4.27 1.79
C ARG A 104 0.63 5.40 1.30
N PHE A 105 0.44 5.51 -0.01
CA PHE A 105 -0.50 6.47 -0.60
C PHE A 105 -1.93 6.22 -0.11
N ALA A 106 -2.40 4.97 -0.17
CA ALA A 106 -3.74 4.59 0.28
C ALA A 106 -3.92 4.83 1.80
N GLN A 107 -2.93 4.47 2.61
CA GLN A 107 -2.90 4.77 4.03
C GLN A 107 -3.07 6.26 4.27
N TRP A 108 -2.29 7.11 3.62
CA TRP A 108 -2.36 8.57 3.73
C TRP A 108 -3.73 9.11 3.32
N ARG A 109 -4.31 8.61 2.22
CA ARG A 109 -5.66 9.02 1.78
C ARG A 109 -6.72 8.73 2.84
N ILE A 110 -6.71 7.52 3.39
CA ILE A 110 -7.66 7.10 4.43
C ILE A 110 -7.38 7.87 5.74
N GLU A 111 -6.12 8.17 6.03
CA GLU A 111 -5.75 9.00 7.18
C GLU A 111 -6.37 10.40 7.10
N ARG A 112 -6.33 11.03 5.94
CA ARG A 112 -6.95 12.34 5.70
C ARG A 112 -8.48 12.29 5.79
N THR A 113 -9.10 11.28 5.22
CA THR A 113 -10.55 11.08 5.27
C THR A 113 -11.03 10.76 6.70
N GLY A 114 -10.18 10.17 7.53
CA GLY A 114 -10.48 9.82 8.91
C GLY A 114 -11.05 8.41 9.10
N HIS A 115 -11.59 7.79 8.06
CA HIS A 115 -12.10 6.42 8.05
C HIS A 115 -12.04 5.84 6.64
N GLY A 116 -12.08 4.52 6.52
CA GLY A 116 -12.11 3.86 5.21
C GLY A 116 -11.48 2.48 5.20
N VAL A 117 -11.40 1.91 4.01
CA VAL A 117 -10.88 0.57 3.74
C VAL A 117 -9.82 0.63 2.65
N LEU A 118 -8.67 0.03 2.91
CA LEU A 118 -7.65 -0.30 1.92
C LEU A 118 -7.69 -1.81 1.69
N ALA A 119 -7.83 -2.25 0.44
CA ALA A 119 -7.83 -3.66 0.08
C ALA A 119 -6.95 -3.90 -1.16
N PHE A 120 -5.79 -4.52 -0.96
CA PHE A 120 -4.84 -4.78 -2.04
C PHE A 120 -4.44 -6.25 -2.13
N VAL A 121 -4.20 -6.67 -3.37
CA VAL A 121 -3.41 -7.88 -3.67
C VAL A 121 -1.99 -7.43 -3.95
N THR A 122 -1.00 -7.96 -3.22
CA THR A 122 0.39 -7.48 -3.30
C THR A 122 1.41 -8.61 -3.15
N ASN A 123 2.68 -8.29 -3.38
CA ASN A 123 3.78 -9.13 -2.91
C ASN A 123 3.69 -9.32 -1.39
N HIS A 124 3.78 -10.56 -0.93
CA HIS A 124 3.65 -10.93 0.48
C HIS A 124 4.88 -10.56 1.34
N GLY A 125 5.97 -10.10 0.74
CA GLY A 125 7.24 -9.86 1.45
C GLY A 125 7.16 -8.91 2.63
N TYR A 126 6.17 -8.00 2.68
CA TYR A 126 6.02 -7.09 3.81
C TYR A 126 5.46 -7.78 5.08
N LEU A 127 4.93 -9.00 4.97
CA LEU A 127 4.34 -9.72 6.10
C LEU A 127 5.41 -10.19 7.09
N ASP A 128 6.54 -10.72 6.62
CA ASP A 128 7.55 -11.39 7.44
C ASP A 128 8.95 -10.75 7.38
N ASN A 129 9.33 -10.13 6.27
CA ASN A 129 10.67 -9.61 6.09
C ASN A 129 10.98 -8.46 7.07
N PRO A 130 12.10 -8.54 7.82
CA PRO A 130 12.49 -7.53 8.81
C PRO A 130 12.63 -6.10 8.28
N THR A 131 12.96 -5.92 7.00
CA THR A 131 13.05 -4.59 6.37
C THR A 131 11.74 -3.80 6.46
N PHE A 132 10.60 -4.50 6.48
CA PHE A 132 9.28 -3.87 6.52
C PHE A 132 8.70 -3.66 7.93
N ARG A 133 9.48 -3.88 9.00
CA ARG A 133 8.98 -3.74 10.38
C ARG A 133 8.43 -2.34 10.70
N GLY A 134 9.04 -1.28 10.15
CA GLY A 134 8.53 0.09 10.28
C GLY A 134 7.22 0.30 9.51
N MET A 135 7.10 -0.26 8.31
CA MET A 135 5.84 -0.28 7.55
C MET A 135 4.74 -1.01 8.33
N ARG A 136 5.00 -2.21 8.86
CA ARG A 136 4.02 -2.94 9.67
C ARG A 136 3.58 -2.15 10.89
N GLN A 137 4.51 -1.56 11.64
CA GLN A 137 4.17 -0.72 12.78
C GLN A 137 3.29 0.46 12.37
N SER A 138 3.66 1.17 11.31
CA SER A 138 2.88 2.29 10.79
C SER A 138 1.45 1.88 10.40
N LEU A 139 1.29 0.75 9.73
CA LEU A 139 -0.03 0.23 9.36
C LEU A 139 -0.86 -0.14 10.60
N MET A 140 -0.26 -0.84 11.57
CA MET A 140 -0.95 -1.19 12.82
C MET A 140 -1.35 0.04 13.66
N GLN A 141 -0.60 1.14 13.55
CA GLN A 141 -0.95 2.41 14.20
C GLN A 141 -2.04 3.18 13.46
N SER A 142 -2.18 2.98 12.15
CA SER A 142 -3.08 3.75 11.29
C SER A 142 -4.47 3.16 11.16
N PHE A 143 -4.59 1.84 11.25
CA PHE A 143 -5.84 1.11 11.09
C PHE A 143 -6.29 0.49 12.41
N ASP A 144 -7.58 0.17 12.50
CA ASP A 144 -8.16 -0.47 13.68
C ASP A 144 -8.18 -1.99 13.53
N GLU A 145 -8.36 -2.46 12.29
CA GLU A 145 -8.44 -3.87 11.94
C GLU A 145 -7.63 -4.16 10.68
N ILE A 146 -6.88 -5.25 10.68
CA ILE A 146 -6.08 -5.72 9.56
C ILE A 146 -6.37 -7.21 9.35
N TYR A 147 -6.77 -7.56 8.13
CA TYR A 147 -7.00 -8.92 7.70
C TYR A 147 -5.99 -9.27 6.62
N LEU A 148 -5.26 -10.35 6.82
CA LEU A 148 -4.21 -10.81 5.92
C LEU A 148 -4.51 -12.24 5.48
N LEU A 149 -4.49 -12.49 4.19
CA LEU A 149 -4.52 -13.82 3.61
C LEU A 149 -3.26 -14.01 2.77
N ASP A 150 -2.31 -14.80 3.29
CA ASP A 150 -1.11 -15.16 2.53
C ASP A 150 -1.46 -16.27 1.54
N LEU A 151 -1.37 -15.96 0.27
CA LEU A 151 -1.60 -16.89 -0.84
C LEU A 151 -0.33 -17.64 -1.22
N HIS A 152 0.81 -17.33 -0.58
CA HIS A 152 2.09 -18.00 -0.81
C HIS A 152 2.54 -18.04 -2.28
N GLY A 153 3.08 -19.16 -2.73
CA GLY A 153 3.50 -19.38 -4.10
C GLY A 153 4.85 -18.76 -4.46
N ASN A 154 5.72 -18.53 -3.47
CA ASN A 154 7.05 -17.94 -3.69
C ASN A 154 8.02 -18.99 -4.24
N SER A 155 8.18 -19.02 -5.57
CA SER A 155 9.07 -19.98 -6.22
C SER A 155 10.56 -19.73 -5.93
N LYS A 156 10.95 -18.48 -5.62
CA LYS A 156 12.33 -18.14 -5.20
C LYS A 156 12.69 -18.75 -3.85
N LYS A 157 11.75 -18.78 -2.94
CA LYS A 157 11.90 -19.45 -1.62
C LYS A 157 11.68 -20.97 -1.72
N LYS A 158 11.25 -21.49 -2.87
CA LYS A 158 10.85 -22.88 -3.08
C LYS A 158 9.80 -23.31 -2.04
N GLU A 159 8.81 -22.47 -1.82
CA GLU A 159 7.73 -22.73 -0.89
C GLU A 159 7.01 -24.03 -1.19
N LYS A 160 6.58 -24.69 -0.13
CA LYS A 160 5.82 -25.94 -0.18
C LYS A 160 4.61 -25.84 0.73
N THR A 161 3.61 -26.65 0.48
CA THR A 161 2.51 -26.80 1.41
C THR A 161 3.00 -27.36 2.76
N PRO A 162 2.27 -27.18 3.86
CA PRO A 162 2.63 -27.76 5.16
C PRO A 162 2.83 -29.28 5.14
N THR A 163 2.21 -29.98 4.18
CA THR A 163 2.36 -31.42 3.96
C THR A 163 3.53 -31.78 3.03
N GLY A 164 4.33 -30.80 2.58
CA GLY A 164 5.50 -30.99 1.73
C GLY A 164 5.20 -31.01 0.22
N GLY A 165 3.93 -30.87 -0.18
CA GLY A 165 3.51 -30.79 -1.58
C GLY A 165 3.93 -29.50 -2.27
N LYS A 166 3.68 -29.42 -3.58
CA LYS A 166 3.92 -28.22 -4.39
C LYS A 166 2.95 -27.10 -3.99
N ASP A 167 3.46 -25.89 -3.78
CA ASP A 167 2.65 -24.71 -3.64
C ASP A 167 2.80 -23.82 -4.88
N GLU A 168 1.69 -23.42 -5.48
CA GLU A 168 1.67 -22.68 -6.74
C GLU A 168 1.25 -21.23 -6.53
N ASN A 169 1.90 -20.33 -7.26
CA ASN A 169 1.50 -18.94 -7.27
C ASN A 169 0.17 -18.75 -7.99
N VAL A 170 -0.66 -17.85 -7.49
CA VAL A 170 -1.92 -17.45 -8.15
C VAL A 170 -1.69 -16.68 -9.46
N PHE A 171 -0.52 -16.07 -9.62
CA PHE A 171 -0.10 -15.39 -10.85
C PHE A 171 1.13 -16.05 -11.48
N ASP A 172 1.48 -15.65 -12.71
CA ASP A 172 2.68 -16.12 -13.40
C ASP A 172 3.92 -15.30 -12.98
N ILE A 173 4.18 -15.25 -11.67
CA ILE A 173 5.29 -14.51 -11.08
C ILE A 173 6.03 -15.39 -10.05
N GLN A 174 7.21 -14.94 -9.65
CA GLN A 174 8.06 -15.69 -8.71
C GLN A 174 7.89 -15.27 -7.24
N GLN A 175 7.40 -14.07 -6.99
CA GLN A 175 7.15 -13.55 -5.65
C GLN A 175 5.83 -14.10 -5.11
N GLY A 176 5.81 -14.49 -3.84
CA GLY A 176 4.57 -14.86 -3.18
C GLY A 176 3.60 -13.68 -3.09
N VAL A 177 2.33 -13.98 -2.99
CA VAL A 177 1.24 -13.01 -3.06
C VAL A 177 0.41 -13.07 -1.79
N ALA A 178 -0.06 -11.92 -1.32
CA ALA A 178 -1.01 -11.82 -0.22
C ALA A 178 -2.14 -10.84 -0.54
N ILE A 179 -3.30 -11.08 0.05
CA ILE A 179 -4.40 -10.12 0.14
C ILE A 179 -4.34 -9.47 1.50
N GLY A 180 -4.31 -8.13 1.53
CA GLY A 180 -4.38 -7.35 2.76
C GLY A 180 -5.61 -6.44 2.73
N ILE A 181 -6.43 -6.49 3.78
CA ILE A 181 -7.56 -5.59 3.99
C ILE A 181 -7.33 -4.85 5.30
N PHE A 182 -7.31 -3.52 5.22
CA PHE A 182 -7.00 -2.64 6.33
C PHE A 182 -8.19 -1.71 6.54
N VAL A 183 -8.77 -1.73 7.74
CA VAL A 183 -10.00 -1.01 8.07
C VAL A 183 -9.71 0.07 9.10
N ARG A 184 -10.10 1.30 8.79
CA ARG A 184 -10.13 2.40 9.73
C ARG A 184 -11.57 2.80 10.01
N LYS A 185 -12.01 2.70 11.26
CA LYS A 185 -13.37 2.96 11.68
C LYS A 185 -13.63 4.46 11.88
N PRO A 186 -14.84 4.94 11.60
CA PRO A 186 -15.19 6.33 11.87
C PRO A 186 -15.25 6.61 13.38
N GLY A 187 -14.86 7.82 13.78
CA GLY A 187 -15.03 8.29 15.16
C GLY A 187 -14.05 7.72 16.19
N VAL A 188 -13.17 6.80 15.79
CA VAL A 188 -12.11 6.31 16.68
C VAL A 188 -11.03 7.39 16.81
N LYS A 189 -10.84 7.91 18.01
CA LYS A 189 -9.75 8.86 18.30
C LYS A 189 -8.42 8.13 18.16
N ARG A 190 -7.54 8.69 17.34
CA ARG A 190 -6.17 8.18 17.20
C ARG A 190 -5.39 8.38 18.49
N TRP A 191 -4.44 7.49 18.69
CA TRP A 191 -3.45 7.52 19.77
C TRP A 191 -4.00 7.24 21.17
N THR A 192 -4.71 6.14 21.30
CA THR A 192 -4.88 5.49 22.61
C THR A 192 -3.68 4.60 22.98
N GLY A 193 -2.69 4.48 22.06
CA GLY A 193 -1.57 3.53 22.21
C GLY A 193 -1.90 2.12 21.72
N ASP A 194 -3.13 1.87 21.34
CA ASP A 194 -3.56 0.55 20.88
C ASP A 194 -3.15 0.33 19.43
N MET A 195 -2.61 -0.84 19.14
CA MET A 195 -2.33 -1.31 17.79
C MET A 195 -3.57 -1.97 17.18
N ALA A 196 -3.64 -2.01 15.84
CA ALA A 196 -4.70 -2.71 15.12
C ALA A 196 -4.83 -4.17 15.59
N LYS A 197 -6.06 -4.66 15.62
CA LYS A 197 -6.29 -6.11 15.69
C LYS A 197 -5.93 -6.73 14.36
N VAL A 198 -5.09 -7.75 14.38
CA VAL A 198 -4.60 -8.42 13.17
C VAL A 198 -5.12 -9.85 13.14
N TRP A 199 -5.74 -10.22 12.02
CA TRP A 199 -6.12 -11.58 11.71
C TRP A 199 -5.32 -12.03 10.48
N ASN A 200 -4.82 -13.24 10.53
CA ASN A 200 -4.11 -13.82 9.40
C ASN A 200 -4.60 -15.24 9.11
N ALA A 201 -4.54 -15.58 7.85
CA ALA A 201 -4.78 -16.93 7.35
C ALA A 201 -3.82 -17.23 6.20
N ASP A 202 -3.63 -18.51 5.94
CA ASP A 202 -2.77 -19.02 4.89
C ASP A 202 -3.58 -19.85 3.90
N LEU A 203 -3.31 -19.71 2.60
CA LEU A 203 -3.91 -20.50 1.55
C LEU A 203 -2.81 -21.15 0.70
N TYR A 204 -2.58 -22.42 0.94
CA TYR A 204 -1.61 -23.25 0.22
C TYR A 204 -2.29 -24.11 -0.86
N GLY A 205 -1.49 -24.63 -1.79
CA GLY A 205 -1.90 -25.66 -2.75
C GLY A 205 -1.73 -25.26 -4.20
N GLY A 206 -2.44 -25.98 -5.08
CA GLY A 206 -2.45 -25.72 -6.51
C GLY A 206 -3.18 -24.40 -6.84
N ARG A 207 -2.77 -23.73 -7.92
CA ARG A 207 -3.40 -22.47 -8.36
C ARG A 207 -4.91 -22.59 -8.51
N ARG A 208 -5.37 -23.69 -9.12
CA ARG A 208 -6.80 -23.93 -9.34
C ARG A 208 -7.58 -24.05 -8.05
N ASP A 209 -7.01 -24.73 -7.04
CA ASP A 209 -7.66 -24.93 -5.75
C ASP A 209 -7.76 -23.59 -4.99
N LYS A 210 -6.70 -22.78 -5.05
CA LYS A 210 -6.72 -21.41 -4.50
C LYS A 210 -7.83 -20.57 -5.13
N TYR A 211 -7.97 -20.58 -6.45
CA TYR A 211 -9.07 -19.86 -7.11
C TYR A 211 -10.45 -20.40 -6.72
N THR A 212 -10.61 -21.71 -6.58
CA THR A 212 -11.87 -22.28 -6.13
C THR A 212 -12.23 -21.78 -4.72
N THR A 213 -11.27 -21.75 -3.82
CA THR A 213 -11.47 -21.24 -2.45
C THR A 213 -11.77 -19.74 -2.42
N LEU A 214 -11.09 -18.95 -3.25
CA LEU A 214 -11.29 -17.49 -3.30
C LEU A 214 -12.63 -17.08 -3.94
N ASN A 215 -13.25 -17.96 -4.71
CA ASN A 215 -14.52 -17.71 -5.39
C ASN A 215 -15.73 -18.32 -4.65
N ALA A 216 -15.50 -19.02 -3.54
CA ALA A 216 -16.56 -19.63 -2.72
C ALA A 216 -17.15 -18.62 -1.74
#